data_2f2a6d17435d52c4abd135ef72800d6c
#
_entry.id   2f2a6d17435d52c4abd135ef72800d6c
#
_cell.length_a   1.000
_cell.length_b   1.000
_cell.length_c   1.000
_cell.angle_alpha   90.00
_cell.angle_beta   90.00
_cell.angle_gamma   90.00
#
_symmetry.space_group_name_H-M   'P 1'
#
loop_
_entity.id
_entity.type
_entity.pdbx_description
1 polymer ?
#
loop_
_entity_poly.entity_id
_entity_poly.type
_entity_poly.pdbx_seq_one_letter_code
_entity_poly.pdbx_strand_id
1 'polypeptide(L)'
;WCEFVSLPENSPEAMEAHTGVPAAEVRGAARLYANAANGAIYYGLGVTEHSQGSTMVMGMANLAMATGNLGRDGVGVNPLRGQNNVQGSCDMGSFPHELAGYRHVSDDIVRHQFENHWGVTIQSQPGLRIPNMFDAAIEGTFKAIFVQGEDIAQSDPNTIHVESALRSMELVIVQDLFLNETARFAHVFLPGTSFLEKDGTFTNAERRINRVRPAMRPRTGKHEWEVLCDVAKAMGGTMHYDHPSQIMDEIATLTPTFAGVSFERLDREGSMQWPVNDANPDGTPIMHIGKFVRGLGKFHITPYVATDEKASRRYPLLLTTGRILSQYNVGAQTRRTSNVAWHPEDVLEIHPADAEERGIRTGDDVTLASRVGTTTLRALVTDRMTQGVVYTTFHHPVSGANVVTTDNSDWATNCPEYKVTAVQVSPGKSAATAETNHPAHRLNALVRMANQIARQMAADNTGDPVAATALDRKSTRLNSSHT
;
A
#
# COMPACT_ATOMS: atom_id res chain seq x y z
N TRP A 1 -18.14 -24.66 13.41
CA TRP A 1 -16.93 -24.03 13.91
C TRP A 1 -16.46 -24.67 15.21
N CYS A 2 -17.32 -24.86 16.22
CA CYS A 2 -16.97 -25.52 17.49
C CYS A 2 -16.37 -26.91 17.28
N GLU A 3 -16.92 -27.71 16.38
CA GLU A 3 -16.37 -29.02 16.04
C GLU A 3 -14.94 -28.89 15.50
N PHE A 4 -14.73 -27.96 14.55
CA PHE A 4 -13.41 -27.71 13.94
C PHE A 4 -12.36 -27.30 14.97
N VAL A 5 -12.63 -26.31 15.83
CA VAL A 5 -11.65 -25.85 16.83
C VAL A 5 -11.39 -26.87 17.94
N SER A 6 -12.29 -27.87 18.10
CA SER A 6 -12.15 -28.94 19.08
C SER A 6 -11.38 -30.16 18.56
N LEU A 7 -11.00 -30.17 17.28
CA LEU A 7 -10.18 -31.24 16.72
C LEU A 7 -8.79 -31.25 17.36
N PRO A 8 -8.24 -32.43 17.70
CA PRO A 8 -6.92 -32.52 18.33
C PRO A 8 -5.79 -31.84 17.55
N GLU A 9 -5.85 -31.91 16.20
CA GLU A 9 -4.88 -31.28 15.31
C GLU A 9 -4.90 -29.74 15.35
N ASN A 10 -5.96 -29.12 15.86
CA ASN A 10 -6.11 -27.67 16.04
C ASN A 10 -5.82 -27.24 17.50
N SER A 11 -5.40 -28.17 18.36
CA SER A 11 -5.02 -27.81 19.73
C SER A 11 -3.76 -26.98 19.78
N PRO A 12 -3.57 -26.13 20.80
CA PRO A 12 -2.30 -25.42 20.99
C PRO A 12 -1.08 -26.35 21.05
N GLU A 13 -1.23 -27.54 21.61
CA GLU A 13 -0.19 -28.58 21.68
C GLU A 13 0.22 -29.10 20.30
N ALA A 14 -0.76 -29.36 19.42
CA ALA A 14 -0.46 -29.77 18.06
C ALA A 14 0.17 -28.65 17.23
N MET A 15 -0.23 -27.41 17.48
CA MET A 15 0.25 -26.24 16.75
C MET A 15 1.60 -25.71 17.25
N GLU A 16 2.07 -26.11 18.41
CA GLU A 16 3.37 -25.70 18.96
C GLU A 16 4.54 -26.01 18.02
N ALA A 17 4.52 -27.17 17.37
CA ALA A 17 5.54 -27.55 16.39
C ALA A 17 5.58 -26.67 15.14
N HIS A 18 4.45 -26.04 14.79
CA HIS A 18 4.33 -25.14 13.64
C HIS A 18 4.65 -23.69 13.98
N THR A 19 4.25 -23.24 15.17
CA THR A 19 4.36 -21.84 15.59
C THR A 19 5.61 -21.53 16.38
N GLY A 20 6.21 -22.53 17.02
CA GLY A 20 7.28 -22.35 18.00
C GLY A 20 6.82 -21.70 19.31
N VAL A 21 5.50 -21.48 19.48
CA VAL A 21 4.93 -20.87 20.70
C VAL A 21 4.43 -21.97 21.63
N PRO A 22 4.89 -22.01 22.89
CA PRO A 22 4.45 -23.03 23.86
C PRO A 22 2.93 -23.00 24.04
N ALA A 23 2.30 -24.17 24.07
CA ALA A 23 0.85 -24.31 24.22
C ALA A 23 0.32 -23.61 25.47
N ALA A 24 1.08 -23.61 26.56
CA ALA A 24 0.74 -22.92 27.80
C ALA A 24 0.63 -21.41 27.63
N GLU A 25 1.51 -20.80 26.83
CA GLU A 25 1.47 -19.35 26.53
C GLU A 25 0.27 -18.99 25.67
N VAL A 26 -0.04 -19.80 24.63
CA VAL A 26 -1.25 -19.62 23.80
C VAL A 26 -2.50 -19.65 24.66
N ARG A 27 -2.61 -20.63 25.59
CA ARG A 27 -3.74 -20.74 26.52
C ARG A 27 -3.78 -19.56 27.50
N GLY A 28 -2.62 -19.13 27.99
CA GLY A 28 -2.49 -17.95 28.86
C GLY A 28 -3.00 -16.68 28.18
N ALA A 29 -2.54 -16.41 26.97
CA ALA A 29 -2.96 -15.26 26.16
C ALA A 29 -4.46 -15.28 25.85
N ALA A 30 -4.98 -16.45 25.44
CA ALA A 30 -6.41 -16.61 25.16
C ALA A 30 -7.29 -16.33 26.39
N ARG A 31 -6.89 -16.84 27.57
CA ARG A 31 -7.60 -16.58 28.83
C ARG A 31 -7.50 -15.13 29.28
N LEU A 32 -6.32 -14.51 29.11
CA LEU A 32 -6.13 -13.08 29.42
C LEU A 32 -7.09 -12.23 28.60
N TYR A 33 -7.14 -12.46 27.29
CA TYR A 33 -8.03 -11.74 26.37
C TYR A 33 -9.51 -11.98 26.69
N ALA A 34 -9.90 -13.26 26.89
CA ALA A 34 -11.29 -13.64 27.13
C ALA A 34 -11.84 -13.16 28.47
N ASN A 35 -11.00 -13.11 29.52
CA ASN A 35 -11.41 -12.72 30.89
C ASN A 35 -11.28 -11.20 31.15
N ALA A 36 -10.66 -10.46 30.26
CA ALA A 36 -10.58 -9.01 30.38
C ALA A 36 -11.98 -8.38 30.27
N ALA A 37 -12.24 -7.32 31.03
CA ALA A 37 -13.51 -6.59 30.94
C ALA A 37 -13.73 -6.05 29.51
N ASN A 38 -12.65 -5.59 28.87
CA ASN A 38 -12.62 -5.17 27.50
C ASN A 38 -11.34 -5.69 26.82
N GLY A 39 -11.47 -6.32 25.66
CA GLY A 39 -10.36 -6.78 24.83
C GLY A 39 -10.43 -6.19 23.45
N ALA A 40 -9.38 -5.51 23.00
CA ALA A 40 -9.26 -5.00 21.64
C ALA A 40 -8.11 -5.70 20.91
N ILE A 41 -8.33 -6.01 19.64
CA ILE A 41 -7.33 -6.57 18.73
C ILE A 41 -6.89 -5.46 17.78
N TYR A 42 -5.58 -5.23 17.71
CA TYR A 42 -4.96 -4.35 16.72
C TYR A 42 -4.03 -5.17 15.83
N TYR A 43 -4.11 -5.00 14.53
CA TYR A 43 -3.27 -5.72 13.59
C TYR A 43 -2.91 -4.85 12.37
N GLY A 44 -1.86 -5.23 11.68
CA GLY A 44 -1.39 -4.55 10.48
C GLY A 44 -0.82 -5.53 9.45
N LEU A 45 0.11 -5.07 8.64
CA LEU A 45 0.66 -5.80 7.50
C LEU A 45 1.44 -7.07 7.89
N GLY A 46 1.96 -7.16 9.12
CA GLY A 46 2.56 -8.39 9.65
C GLY A 46 1.60 -9.58 9.71
N VAL A 47 0.29 -9.32 9.68
CA VAL A 47 -0.77 -10.34 9.60
C VAL A 47 -1.28 -10.53 8.17
N THR A 48 -1.45 -9.44 7.42
CA THR A 48 -2.18 -9.48 6.14
C THR A 48 -1.29 -9.76 4.93
N GLU A 49 0.01 -9.46 4.97
CA GLU A 49 0.95 -9.69 3.86
C GLU A 49 1.52 -11.12 3.90
N HIS A 50 0.63 -12.11 3.96
CA HIS A 50 0.90 -13.55 3.93
C HIS A 50 -0.08 -14.25 2.97
N SER A 51 0.29 -15.43 2.49
CA SER A 51 -0.59 -16.25 1.64
C SER A 51 -1.91 -16.64 2.30
N GLN A 52 -1.98 -16.57 3.62
CA GLN A 52 -3.16 -16.82 4.46
C GLN A 52 -3.61 -15.58 5.25
N GLY A 53 -3.28 -14.38 4.81
CA GLY A 53 -3.63 -13.13 5.48
C GLY A 53 -5.14 -12.99 5.74
N SER A 54 -5.96 -13.29 4.75
CA SER A 54 -7.43 -13.29 4.88
C SER A 54 -7.92 -14.31 5.93
N THR A 55 -7.35 -15.50 5.95
CA THR A 55 -7.66 -16.54 6.96
C THR A 55 -7.32 -16.07 8.38
N MET A 56 -6.18 -15.40 8.55
CA MET A 56 -5.75 -14.84 9.84
C MET A 56 -6.69 -13.74 10.33
N VAL A 57 -7.13 -12.83 9.45
CA VAL A 57 -8.11 -11.79 9.80
C VAL A 57 -9.46 -12.40 10.19
N MET A 58 -9.92 -13.43 9.48
CA MET A 58 -11.13 -14.18 9.87
C MET A 58 -10.97 -14.86 11.24
N GLY A 59 -9.79 -15.40 11.54
CA GLY A 59 -9.45 -15.98 12.85
C GLY A 59 -9.56 -14.96 13.99
N MET A 60 -9.06 -13.75 13.79
CA MET A 60 -9.19 -12.66 14.78
C MET A 60 -10.65 -12.23 14.97
N ALA A 61 -11.42 -12.16 13.89
CA ALA A 61 -12.85 -11.87 13.97
C ALA A 61 -13.60 -12.98 14.72
N ASN A 62 -13.27 -14.26 14.46
CA ASN A 62 -13.81 -15.39 15.20
C ASN A 62 -13.50 -15.28 16.70
N LEU A 63 -12.26 -14.94 17.06
CA LEU A 63 -11.85 -14.79 18.47
C LEU A 63 -12.63 -13.67 19.16
N ALA A 64 -12.78 -12.51 18.52
CA ALA A 64 -13.54 -11.39 19.06
C ALA A 64 -15.03 -11.75 19.24
N MET A 65 -15.63 -12.45 18.28
CA MET A 65 -17.02 -12.95 18.38
C MET A 65 -17.18 -13.98 19.50
N ALA A 66 -16.25 -14.95 19.59
CA ALA A 66 -16.30 -16.02 20.60
C ALA A 66 -16.18 -15.49 22.04
N THR A 67 -15.48 -14.38 22.23
CA THR A 67 -15.26 -13.76 23.55
C THR A 67 -16.22 -12.58 23.82
N GLY A 68 -17.08 -12.22 22.86
CA GLY A 68 -18.01 -11.09 22.99
C GLY A 68 -17.32 -9.72 23.00
N ASN A 69 -16.08 -9.61 22.51
CA ASN A 69 -15.33 -8.34 22.46
C ASN A 69 -15.69 -7.50 21.20
N LEU A 70 -16.98 -7.21 21.05
CA LEU A 70 -17.55 -6.44 19.94
C LEU A 70 -18.71 -5.54 20.43
N GLY A 71 -18.96 -4.44 19.73
CA GLY A 71 -20.16 -3.61 19.86
C GLY A 71 -20.29 -2.82 21.17
N ARG A 72 -19.20 -2.55 21.86
CA ARG A 72 -19.15 -1.70 23.07
C ARG A 72 -17.81 -0.95 23.16
N ASP A 73 -17.72 -0.02 24.09
CA ASP A 73 -16.49 0.76 24.31
C ASP A 73 -15.29 -0.12 24.67
N GLY A 74 -14.12 0.22 24.12
CA GLY A 74 -12.84 -0.40 24.45
C GLY A 74 -12.63 -1.80 23.89
N VAL A 75 -13.47 -2.26 22.97
CA VAL A 75 -13.34 -3.56 22.29
C VAL A 75 -13.31 -3.41 20.77
N GLY A 76 -13.01 -4.49 20.07
CA GLY A 76 -13.11 -4.55 18.62
C GLY A 76 -11.90 -5.17 17.95
N VAL A 77 -12.03 -5.34 16.63
CA VAL A 77 -10.95 -5.78 15.73
C VAL A 77 -10.58 -4.60 14.85
N ASN A 78 -9.37 -4.09 15.04
CA ASN A 78 -8.96 -2.78 14.54
C ASN A 78 -7.73 -2.89 13.63
N PRO A 79 -7.91 -2.85 12.29
CA PRO A 79 -6.80 -2.77 11.36
C PRO A 79 -6.09 -1.42 11.50
N LEU A 80 -4.78 -1.45 11.74
CA LEU A 80 -3.94 -0.25 11.76
C LEU A 80 -3.55 0.10 10.32
N ARG A 81 -4.30 1.01 9.71
CA ARG A 81 -4.05 1.49 8.36
C ARG A 81 -2.73 2.26 8.30
N GLY A 82 -1.87 1.90 7.34
CA GLY A 82 -0.51 2.45 7.27
C GLY A 82 -0.42 3.81 6.61
N GLN A 83 -1.00 3.97 5.43
CA GLN A 83 -0.89 5.18 4.64
C GLN A 83 -1.91 6.23 5.09
N ASN A 84 -1.56 7.51 4.88
CA ASN A 84 -2.50 8.59 5.04
C ASN A 84 -3.66 8.44 4.06
N ASN A 85 -4.90 8.54 4.55
CA ASN A 85 -6.13 8.39 3.76
C ASN A 85 -6.35 7.01 3.11
N VAL A 86 -5.62 5.95 3.49
CA VAL A 86 -5.89 4.61 2.94
C VAL A 86 -7.30 4.12 3.30
N GLN A 87 -7.82 4.51 4.47
CA GLN A 87 -9.21 4.21 4.84
C GLN A 87 -10.18 4.91 3.89
N GLY A 88 -9.98 6.20 3.61
CA GLY A 88 -10.81 6.95 2.68
C GLY A 88 -10.74 6.43 1.24
N SER A 89 -9.57 5.98 0.80
CA SER A 89 -9.42 5.30 -0.50
C SER A 89 -10.27 4.03 -0.58
N CYS A 90 -10.22 3.19 0.46
CA CYS A 90 -11.08 1.99 0.54
C CYS A 90 -12.57 2.37 0.57
N ASP A 91 -12.96 3.39 1.35
CA ASP A 91 -14.34 3.85 1.45
C ASP A 91 -14.91 4.33 0.10
N MET A 92 -14.06 4.84 -0.78
CA MET A 92 -14.43 5.32 -2.11
C MET A 92 -14.39 4.23 -3.20
N GLY A 93 -14.14 2.98 -2.85
CA GLY A 93 -14.18 1.87 -3.80
C GLY A 93 -12.91 1.74 -4.64
N SER A 94 -11.72 1.97 -4.05
CA SER A 94 -10.44 1.73 -4.74
C SER A 94 -10.12 0.23 -4.85
N PHE A 95 -11.11 -0.56 -5.29
CA PHE A 95 -11.02 -1.99 -5.54
C PHE A 95 -11.70 -2.34 -6.88
N PRO A 96 -11.22 -3.36 -7.59
CA PRO A 96 -11.75 -3.70 -8.91
C PRO A 96 -13.21 -4.21 -8.89
N HIS A 97 -13.77 -4.50 -7.75
CA HIS A 97 -15.11 -5.06 -7.56
C HIS A 97 -16.08 -4.11 -6.83
N GLU A 98 -15.64 -2.91 -6.43
CA GLU A 98 -16.42 -2.02 -5.58
C GLU A 98 -16.61 -0.64 -6.17
N LEU A 99 -17.77 -0.08 -5.84
CA LEU A 99 -18.11 1.33 -5.91
C LEU A 99 -18.03 1.94 -4.51
N ALA A 100 -18.17 3.26 -4.38
CA ALA A 100 -18.11 3.95 -3.11
C ALA A 100 -19.02 3.32 -2.04
N GLY A 101 -18.51 3.20 -0.81
CA GLY A 101 -19.23 2.63 0.33
C GLY A 101 -19.25 1.10 0.39
N TYR A 102 -18.23 0.43 -0.19
CA TYR A 102 -18.11 -1.05 -0.21
C TYR A 102 -19.26 -1.73 -0.94
N ARG A 103 -19.73 -1.13 -2.02
CA ARG A 103 -20.88 -1.58 -2.79
C ARG A 103 -20.41 -2.26 -4.07
N HIS A 104 -20.80 -3.52 -4.26
CA HIS A 104 -20.28 -4.36 -5.34
C HIS A 104 -20.84 -3.99 -6.71
N VAL A 105 -19.98 -3.95 -7.72
CA VAL A 105 -20.37 -3.73 -9.14
C VAL A 105 -21.27 -4.86 -9.68
N SER A 106 -21.21 -6.05 -9.09
CA SER A 106 -22.05 -7.20 -9.43
C SER A 106 -23.48 -7.12 -8.86
N ASP A 107 -23.75 -6.17 -7.96
CA ASP A 107 -25.11 -5.88 -7.47
C ASP A 107 -25.83 -4.98 -8.49
N ASP A 108 -26.84 -5.51 -9.16
CA ASP A 108 -27.58 -4.80 -10.21
C ASP A 108 -28.26 -3.53 -9.69
N ILE A 109 -28.78 -3.55 -8.46
CA ILE A 109 -29.46 -2.38 -7.87
C ILE A 109 -28.45 -1.26 -7.64
N VAL A 110 -27.32 -1.61 -7.06
CA VAL A 110 -26.22 -0.68 -6.81
C VAL A 110 -25.70 -0.14 -8.14
N ARG A 111 -25.37 -1.03 -9.07
CA ARG A 111 -24.78 -0.62 -10.35
C ARG A 111 -25.68 0.33 -11.10
N HIS A 112 -26.98 0.01 -11.26
CA HIS A 112 -27.95 0.86 -11.95
C HIS A 112 -28.14 2.23 -11.26
N GLN A 113 -27.97 2.32 -9.93
CA GLN A 113 -28.01 3.61 -9.25
C GLN A 113 -26.90 4.54 -9.74
N PHE A 114 -25.64 4.04 -9.85
CA PHE A 114 -24.51 4.79 -10.36
C PHE A 114 -24.61 5.04 -11.86
N GLU A 115 -25.02 4.04 -12.66
CA GLU A 115 -25.22 4.18 -14.10
C GLU A 115 -26.23 5.28 -14.44
N ASN A 116 -27.37 5.30 -13.76
CA ASN A 116 -28.40 6.31 -13.95
C ASN A 116 -27.93 7.72 -13.57
N HIS A 117 -27.10 7.82 -12.53
CA HIS A 117 -26.58 9.13 -12.10
C HIS A 117 -25.51 9.65 -13.04
N TRP A 118 -24.57 8.80 -13.46
CA TRP A 118 -23.45 9.18 -14.31
C TRP A 118 -23.76 9.15 -15.80
N GLY A 119 -24.87 8.55 -16.22
CA GLY A 119 -25.24 8.39 -17.62
C GLY A 119 -24.30 7.46 -18.40
N VAL A 120 -23.73 6.46 -17.75
CA VAL A 120 -22.76 5.51 -18.30
C VAL A 120 -23.16 4.08 -18.03
N THR A 121 -22.57 3.12 -18.74
CA THR A 121 -22.71 1.69 -18.45
C THR A 121 -21.48 1.21 -17.68
N ILE A 122 -21.71 0.53 -16.55
CA ILE A 122 -20.66 -0.04 -15.71
C ILE A 122 -20.62 -1.56 -15.92
N GLN A 123 -19.42 -2.11 -16.06
CA GLN A 123 -19.25 -3.56 -16.15
C GLN A 123 -19.71 -4.25 -14.86
N SER A 124 -20.51 -5.31 -15.00
CA SER A 124 -20.98 -6.09 -13.85
C SER A 124 -19.94 -7.06 -13.30
N GLN A 125 -18.92 -7.36 -14.08
CA GLN A 125 -17.81 -8.21 -13.66
C GLN A 125 -16.72 -7.37 -13.02
N PRO A 126 -16.12 -7.84 -11.90
CA PRO A 126 -14.95 -7.18 -11.31
C PRO A 126 -13.81 -7.02 -12.30
N GLY A 127 -13.09 -5.91 -12.19
CA GLY A 127 -11.85 -5.71 -12.93
C GLY A 127 -10.70 -6.58 -12.39
N LEU A 128 -9.52 -6.46 -13.02
CA LEU A 128 -8.33 -7.17 -12.60
C LEU A 128 -7.73 -6.55 -11.31
N ARG A 129 -7.14 -7.39 -10.48
CA ARG A 129 -6.28 -6.97 -9.37
C ARG A 129 -4.88 -6.67 -9.89
N ILE A 130 -4.08 -5.89 -9.16
CA ILE A 130 -2.76 -5.43 -9.62
C ILE A 130 -1.86 -6.57 -10.14
N PRO A 131 -1.65 -7.70 -9.43
CA PRO A 131 -0.85 -8.78 -9.96
C PRO A 131 -1.40 -9.34 -11.29
N ASN A 132 -2.73 -9.48 -11.40
CA ASN A 132 -3.36 -9.96 -12.61
C ASN A 132 -3.30 -8.93 -13.77
N MET A 133 -3.22 -7.62 -13.48
CA MET A 133 -2.99 -6.60 -14.50
C MET A 133 -1.61 -6.79 -15.14
N PHE A 134 -0.58 -7.13 -14.35
CA PHE A 134 0.77 -7.38 -14.85
C PHE A 134 0.83 -8.63 -15.73
N ASP A 135 0.20 -9.73 -15.29
CA ASP A 135 0.10 -10.95 -16.10
C ASP A 135 -0.60 -10.66 -17.44
N ALA A 136 -1.76 -10.03 -17.39
CA ALA A 136 -2.55 -9.66 -18.57
C ALA A 136 -1.82 -8.67 -19.50
N ALA A 137 -0.95 -7.81 -18.95
CA ALA A 137 -0.12 -6.91 -19.75
C ALA A 137 0.95 -7.67 -20.54
N ILE A 138 1.61 -8.64 -19.92
CA ILE A 138 2.60 -9.51 -20.59
C ILE A 138 1.91 -10.37 -21.66
N GLU A 139 0.69 -10.84 -21.41
CA GLU A 139 -0.15 -11.55 -22.38
C GLU A 139 -0.69 -10.66 -23.50
N GLY A 140 -0.55 -9.33 -23.39
CA GLY A 140 -1.00 -8.35 -24.39
C GLY A 140 -2.50 -8.03 -24.34
N THR A 141 -3.23 -8.49 -23.31
CA THR A 141 -4.67 -8.23 -23.13
C THR A 141 -4.95 -6.98 -22.31
N PHE A 142 -4.03 -6.56 -21.43
CA PHE A 142 -4.10 -5.31 -20.67
C PHE A 142 -3.12 -4.29 -21.25
N LYS A 143 -3.64 -3.26 -21.93
CA LYS A 143 -2.87 -2.41 -22.84
C LYS A 143 -2.49 -1.04 -22.29
N ALA A 144 -3.24 -0.54 -21.31
CA ALA A 144 -3.03 0.80 -20.79
C ALA A 144 -3.25 0.85 -19.27
N ILE A 145 -2.44 1.67 -18.58
CA ILE A 145 -2.57 1.91 -17.14
C ILE A 145 -2.43 3.40 -16.84
N PHE A 146 -3.23 3.89 -15.90
CA PHE A 146 -3.08 5.19 -15.26
C PHE A 146 -2.70 4.97 -13.79
N VAL A 147 -1.47 5.32 -13.43
CA VAL A 147 -0.92 5.19 -12.08
C VAL A 147 -0.93 6.56 -11.40
N GLN A 148 -1.61 6.67 -10.27
CA GLN A 148 -1.75 7.93 -9.55
C GLN A 148 -1.21 7.80 -8.11
N GLY A 149 -0.14 8.53 -7.80
CA GLY A 149 0.43 8.62 -6.46
C GLY A 149 1.03 7.31 -5.93
N GLU A 150 1.47 6.43 -6.83
CA GLU A 150 2.01 5.11 -6.51
C GLU A 150 3.28 4.82 -7.32
N ASP A 151 4.27 4.21 -6.68
CA ASP A 151 5.51 3.78 -7.32
C ASP A 151 5.56 2.24 -7.42
N ILE A 152 4.70 1.69 -8.29
CA ILE A 152 4.50 0.24 -8.45
C ILE A 152 5.77 -0.50 -8.90
N ALA A 153 6.65 0.14 -9.67
CA ALA A 153 7.92 -0.45 -10.08
C ALA A 153 8.91 -0.66 -8.90
N GLN A 154 8.67 0.01 -7.75
CA GLN A 154 9.47 -0.19 -6.54
C GLN A 154 8.68 -0.91 -5.45
N SER A 155 7.36 -0.72 -5.36
CA SER A 155 6.54 -1.26 -4.27
C SER A 155 6.14 -2.71 -4.49
N ASP A 156 5.87 -3.13 -5.72
CA ASP A 156 5.33 -4.45 -6.02
C ASP A 156 6.43 -5.54 -6.02
N PRO A 157 6.07 -6.79 -5.67
CA PRO A 157 7.03 -7.89 -5.62
C PRO A 157 7.46 -8.31 -7.02
N ASN A 158 8.56 -9.06 -7.12
CA ASN A 158 9.09 -9.53 -8.39
C ASN A 158 9.26 -8.37 -9.39
N THR A 159 10.07 -7.39 -9.02
CA THR A 159 10.28 -6.14 -9.78
C THR A 159 10.56 -6.39 -11.28
N ILE A 160 11.27 -7.50 -11.63
CA ILE A 160 11.57 -7.85 -13.03
C ILE A 160 10.28 -8.13 -13.80
N HIS A 161 9.32 -8.82 -13.19
CA HIS A 161 8.00 -9.09 -13.77
C HIS A 161 7.20 -7.81 -13.97
N VAL A 162 7.16 -6.95 -12.94
CA VAL A 162 6.47 -5.64 -12.99
C VAL A 162 7.05 -4.76 -14.09
N GLU A 163 8.38 -4.64 -14.17
CA GLU A 163 9.03 -3.86 -15.23
C GLU A 163 8.73 -4.41 -16.63
N SER A 164 8.70 -5.75 -16.77
CA SER A 164 8.34 -6.38 -18.04
C SER A 164 6.90 -6.08 -18.44
N ALA A 165 5.97 -6.12 -17.50
CA ALA A 165 4.57 -5.75 -17.72
C ALA A 165 4.42 -4.29 -18.15
N LEU A 166 5.05 -3.36 -17.43
CA LEU A 166 5.01 -1.93 -17.79
C LEU A 166 5.59 -1.64 -19.17
N ARG A 167 6.64 -2.37 -19.60
CA ARG A 167 7.23 -2.24 -20.95
C ARG A 167 6.34 -2.80 -22.06
N SER A 168 5.48 -3.76 -21.76
CA SER A 168 4.60 -4.40 -22.75
C SER A 168 3.33 -3.59 -23.03
N MET A 169 2.99 -2.63 -22.16
CA MET A 169 1.79 -1.81 -22.33
C MET A 169 1.92 -0.78 -23.46
N GLU A 170 0.83 -0.56 -24.18
CA GLU A 170 0.74 0.47 -25.25
C GLU A 170 0.75 1.89 -24.66
N LEU A 171 0.18 2.06 -23.44
CA LEU A 171 0.09 3.36 -22.78
C LEU A 171 0.26 3.24 -21.28
N VAL A 172 1.26 3.94 -20.74
CA VAL A 172 1.47 4.11 -19.29
C VAL A 172 1.40 5.60 -18.98
N ILE A 173 0.42 6.00 -18.19
CA ILE A 173 0.27 7.37 -17.67
C ILE A 173 0.63 7.30 -16.19
N VAL A 174 1.50 8.18 -15.73
CA VAL A 174 1.87 8.31 -14.32
C VAL A 174 1.58 9.72 -13.85
N GLN A 175 0.83 9.85 -12.77
CA GLN A 175 0.62 11.12 -12.08
C GLN A 175 1.20 11.04 -10.68
N ASP A 176 2.25 11.80 -10.40
CA ASP A 176 2.93 11.80 -9.11
C ASP A 176 3.61 13.15 -8.82
N LEU A 177 4.02 13.34 -7.57
CA LEU A 177 4.80 14.48 -7.10
C LEU A 177 6.23 14.50 -7.67
N PHE A 178 6.79 13.33 -7.91
CA PHE A 178 8.18 13.14 -8.30
C PHE A 178 8.28 12.13 -9.44
N LEU A 179 9.32 12.29 -10.26
CA LEU A 179 9.73 11.25 -11.20
C LEU A 179 10.31 10.08 -10.38
N ASN A 180 9.47 9.12 -10.09
CA ASN A 180 9.76 7.90 -9.36
C ASN A 180 10.23 6.77 -10.30
N GLU A 181 10.40 5.55 -9.81
CA GLU A 181 10.86 4.42 -10.62
C GLU A 181 9.82 4.03 -11.67
N THR A 182 8.53 4.10 -11.35
CA THR A 182 7.42 3.85 -12.30
C THR A 182 7.41 4.86 -13.44
N ALA A 183 7.75 6.11 -13.18
CA ALA A 183 7.81 7.16 -14.20
C ALA A 183 8.83 6.89 -15.32
N ARG A 184 9.78 5.96 -15.11
CA ARG A 184 10.73 5.53 -16.15
C ARG A 184 10.07 4.78 -17.31
N PHE A 185 8.87 4.25 -17.08
CA PHE A 185 8.08 3.52 -18.07
C PHE A 185 6.94 4.36 -18.63
N ALA A 186 6.72 5.58 -18.10
CA ALA A 186 5.61 6.42 -18.47
C ALA A 186 5.77 6.93 -19.92
N HIS A 187 4.72 6.80 -20.70
CA HIS A 187 4.54 7.50 -21.98
C HIS A 187 4.11 8.95 -21.74
N VAL A 188 3.33 9.17 -20.67
CA VAL A 188 2.88 10.50 -20.23
C VAL A 188 3.09 10.60 -18.73
N PHE A 189 3.75 11.68 -18.29
CA PHE A 189 3.86 12.03 -16.87
C PHE A 189 3.07 13.30 -16.59
N LEU A 190 2.14 13.21 -15.64
CA LEU A 190 1.32 14.34 -15.18
C LEU A 190 1.78 14.72 -13.76
N PRO A 191 2.10 16.00 -13.53
CA PRO A 191 2.51 16.42 -12.19
C PRO A 191 1.33 16.37 -11.21
N GLY A 192 1.57 15.79 -10.04
CA GLY A 192 0.64 15.73 -8.92
C GLY A 192 0.81 16.90 -7.94
N THR A 193 -0.08 16.98 -6.96
CA THR A 193 -0.05 17.97 -5.86
C THR A 193 0.19 17.27 -4.52
N SER A 194 0.92 17.95 -3.63
CA SER A 194 1.16 17.49 -2.28
C SER A 194 -0.10 17.68 -1.40
N PHE A 195 -0.12 17.04 -0.24
CA PHE A 195 -1.19 17.24 0.74
C PHE A 195 -1.32 18.69 1.24
N LEU A 196 -0.26 19.50 1.14
CA LEU A 196 -0.28 20.94 1.47
C LEU A 196 -1.04 21.78 0.44
N GLU A 197 -1.24 21.25 -0.74
CA GLU A 197 -1.88 21.91 -1.88
C GLU A 197 -3.32 21.43 -2.12
N LYS A 198 -3.80 20.42 -1.37
CA LYS A 198 -5.10 19.76 -1.58
C LYS A 198 -6.21 20.37 -0.74
N ASP A 199 -7.40 20.40 -1.32
CA ASP A 199 -8.68 20.58 -0.64
C ASP A 199 -9.50 19.29 -0.77
N GLY A 200 -10.14 18.85 0.32
CA GLY A 200 -10.89 17.62 0.30
C GLY A 200 -11.14 17.05 1.69
N THR A 201 -11.17 15.70 1.75
CA THR A 201 -11.32 14.96 2.99
C THR A 201 -10.33 13.80 3.06
N PHE A 202 -9.84 13.53 4.27
CA PHE A 202 -9.08 12.31 4.58
C PHE A 202 -9.79 11.54 5.69
N THR A 203 -9.85 10.21 5.55
CA THR A 203 -10.38 9.33 6.59
C THR A 203 -9.23 8.55 7.23
N ASN A 204 -9.10 8.64 8.55
CA ASN A 204 -8.07 7.97 9.32
C ASN A 204 -8.45 6.54 9.73
N ALA A 205 -7.54 5.82 10.41
CA ALA A 205 -7.75 4.43 10.81
C ALA A 205 -8.90 4.23 11.82
N GLU A 206 -9.29 5.27 12.56
CA GLU A 206 -10.49 5.24 13.43
C GLU A 206 -11.80 5.57 12.68
N ARG A 207 -11.77 5.59 11.35
CA ARG A 207 -12.91 5.93 10.47
C ARG A 207 -13.38 7.39 10.58
N ARG A 208 -12.52 8.28 11.06
CA ARG A 208 -12.84 9.69 11.22
C ARG A 208 -12.53 10.46 9.94
N ILE A 209 -13.58 11.04 9.35
CA ILE A 209 -13.52 11.87 8.15
C ILE A 209 -13.12 13.29 8.59
N ASN A 210 -11.99 13.77 8.07
CA ASN A 210 -11.42 15.06 8.42
C ASN A 210 -11.33 15.94 7.18
N ARG A 211 -11.55 17.24 7.34
CA ARG A 211 -11.29 18.23 6.29
C ARG A 211 -9.79 18.40 6.08
N VAL A 212 -9.37 18.38 4.81
CA VAL A 212 -8.06 18.83 4.35
C VAL A 212 -8.24 20.19 3.70
N ARG A 213 -7.41 21.15 4.11
CA ARG A 213 -7.44 22.52 3.57
C ARG A 213 -6.08 22.88 3.00
N PRO A 214 -6.02 23.50 1.80
CA PRO A 214 -4.75 23.85 1.20
C PRO A 214 -4.01 24.90 2.03
N ALA A 215 -2.76 24.64 2.37
CA ALA A 215 -1.85 25.61 2.95
C ALA A 215 -1.20 26.49 1.88
N MET A 216 -1.20 26.04 0.63
CA MET A 216 -0.62 26.72 -0.52
C MET A 216 -1.39 26.35 -1.80
N ARG A 217 -1.27 27.21 -2.82
CA ARG A 217 -1.88 26.93 -4.11
C ARG A 217 -1.15 25.79 -4.83
N PRO A 218 -1.84 24.97 -5.65
CA PRO A 218 -1.20 23.97 -6.49
C PRO A 218 -0.10 24.60 -7.36
N ARG A 219 1.13 24.09 -7.22
CA ARG A 219 2.26 24.56 -8.02
C ARG A 219 2.12 24.20 -9.50
N THR A 220 1.36 23.17 -9.79
CA THR A 220 1.01 22.71 -11.13
C THR A 220 -0.15 23.47 -11.75
N GLY A 221 -0.83 24.32 -10.97
CA GLY A 221 -2.00 25.10 -11.38
C GLY A 221 -3.33 24.32 -11.29
N LYS A 222 -3.30 22.98 -11.11
CA LYS A 222 -4.48 22.12 -11.02
C LYS A 222 -4.30 21.05 -9.95
N HIS A 223 -5.42 20.64 -9.34
CA HIS A 223 -5.48 19.46 -8.48
C HIS A 223 -5.68 18.19 -9.33
N GLU A 224 -5.41 17.02 -8.76
CA GLU A 224 -5.56 15.74 -9.44
C GLU A 224 -6.99 15.49 -9.93
N TRP A 225 -8.00 15.86 -9.14
CA TRP A 225 -9.40 15.70 -9.55
C TRP A 225 -9.75 16.58 -10.78
N GLU A 226 -9.17 17.77 -10.90
CA GLU A 226 -9.34 18.63 -12.09
C GLU A 226 -8.68 18.01 -13.33
N VAL A 227 -7.48 17.40 -13.13
CA VAL A 227 -6.78 16.67 -14.20
C VAL A 227 -7.60 15.46 -14.65
N LEU A 228 -8.22 14.71 -13.71
CA LEU A 228 -9.12 13.60 -14.06
C LEU A 228 -10.34 14.06 -14.84
N CYS A 229 -10.94 15.21 -14.47
CA CYS A 229 -12.03 15.84 -15.24
C CYS A 229 -11.58 16.21 -16.67
N ASP A 230 -10.39 16.76 -16.81
CA ASP A 230 -9.83 17.10 -18.13
C ASP A 230 -9.59 15.86 -19.00
N VAL A 231 -9.05 14.78 -18.39
CA VAL A 231 -8.86 13.50 -19.10
C VAL A 231 -10.21 12.91 -19.51
N ALA A 232 -11.18 12.86 -18.59
CA ALA A 232 -12.53 12.38 -18.89
C ALA A 232 -13.17 13.18 -20.04
N LYS A 233 -13.05 14.52 -20.02
CA LYS A 233 -13.55 15.39 -21.08
C LYS A 233 -12.85 15.14 -22.42
N ALA A 234 -11.53 14.96 -22.41
CA ALA A 234 -10.77 14.63 -23.61
C ALA A 234 -11.17 13.27 -24.21
N MET A 235 -11.65 12.36 -23.38
CA MET A 235 -12.20 11.06 -23.79
C MET A 235 -13.68 11.12 -24.19
N GLY A 236 -14.31 12.30 -24.19
CA GLY A 236 -15.71 12.49 -24.52
C GLY A 236 -16.69 12.35 -23.33
N GLY A 237 -16.18 12.25 -22.12
CA GLY A 237 -16.98 12.23 -20.89
C GLY A 237 -17.49 13.62 -20.49
N THR A 238 -18.46 13.63 -19.55
CA THR A 238 -19.12 14.85 -19.08
C THR A 238 -18.74 15.23 -17.63
N MET A 239 -17.75 14.57 -17.06
CA MET A 239 -17.31 14.81 -15.67
C MET A 239 -16.84 16.26 -15.50
N HIS A 240 -17.51 17.00 -14.62
CA HIS A 240 -17.19 18.39 -14.32
C HIS A 240 -17.60 18.77 -12.91
N TYR A 241 -16.68 19.39 -12.19
CA TYR A 241 -16.91 19.97 -10.86
C TYR A 241 -16.15 21.30 -10.77
N ASP A 242 -16.69 22.26 -10.05
CA ASP A 242 -16.05 23.56 -9.78
C ASP A 242 -15.28 23.54 -8.43
N HIS A 243 -15.68 22.64 -7.53
CA HIS A 243 -15.09 22.55 -6.19
C HIS A 243 -15.22 21.13 -5.64
N PRO A 244 -14.26 20.63 -4.83
CA PRO A 244 -14.33 19.26 -4.29
C PRO A 244 -15.50 19.01 -3.33
N SER A 245 -16.16 20.06 -2.81
CA SER A 245 -17.42 19.90 -2.06
C SER A 245 -18.52 19.28 -2.92
N GLN A 246 -18.60 19.62 -4.21
CA GLN A 246 -19.59 19.06 -5.14
C GLN A 246 -19.34 17.56 -5.33
N ILE A 247 -18.07 17.12 -5.33
CA ILE A 247 -17.71 15.69 -5.35
C ILE A 247 -18.21 15.00 -4.08
N MET A 248 -18.02 15.63 -2.90
CA MET A 248 -18.53 15.08 -1.64
C MET A 248 -20.05 15.01 -1.61
N ASP A 249 -20.75 16.02 -2.14
CA ASP A 249 -22.21 16.03 -2.23
C ASP A 249 -22.74 14.92 -3.14
N GLU A 250 -22.04 14.64 -4.23
CA GLU A 250 -22.34 13.50 -5.10
C GLU A 250 -22.08 12.15 -4.39
N ILE A 251 -20.95 12.01 -3.70
CA ILE A 251 -20.65 10.84 -2.86
C ILE A 251 -21.77 10.62 -1.84
N ALA A 252 -22.20 11.67 -1.12
CA ALA A 252 -23.26 11.61 -0.13
C ALA A 252 -24.61 11.18 -0.74
N THR A 253 -24.90 11.63 -1.95
CA THR A 253 -26.13 11.28 -2.69
C THR A 253 -26.13 9.80 -3.10
N LEU A 254 -25.01 9.28 -3.56
CA LEU A 254 -24.90 7.92 -4.08
C LEU A 254 -24.55 6.88 -3.02
N THR A 255 -24.01 7.29 -1.86
CA THR A 255 -23.43 6.38 -0.87
C THR A 255 -24.13 6.53 0.47
N PRO A 256 -25.06 5.61 0.84
CA PRO A 256 -25.85 5.73 2.07
C PRO A 256 -25.04 5.91 3.36
N THR A 257 -23.82 5.35 3.41
CA THR A 257 -22.93 5.46 4.58
C THR A 257 -22.23 6.82 4.70
N PHE A 258 -22.36 7.68 3.68
CA PHE A 258 -21.86 9.05 3.63
C PHE A 258 -22.99 10.10 3.52
N ALA A 259 -24.25 9.69 3.53
CA ALA A 259 -25.41 10.55 3.25
C ALA A 259 -25.48 11.79 4.18
N GLY A 260 -24.92 11.71 5.39
CA GLY A 260 -24.84 12.83 6.32
C GLY A 260 -23.54 13.64 6.25
N VAL A 261 -22.64 13.39 5.29
CA VAL A 261 -21.34 14.08 5.21
C VAL A 261 -21.41 15.23 4.21
N SER A 262 -21.00 16.42 4.63
CA SER A 262 -20.78 17.58 3.75
C SER A 262 -19.60 18.40 4.24
N PHE A 263 -19.00 19.21 3.37
CA PHE A 263 -17.93 20.13 3.77
C PHE A 263 -18.41 21.11 4.83
N GLU A 264 -19.63 21.65 4.70
CA GLU A 264 -20.21 22.56 5.67
C GLU A 264 -20.29 21.93 7.07
N ARG A 265 -20.77 20.68 7.14
CA ARG A 265 -20.84 19.96 8.42
C ARG A 265 -19.46 19.69 9.00
N LEU A 266 -18.52 19.21 8.19
CA LEU A 266 -17.15 18.95 8.62
C LEU A 266 -16.44 20.24 9.09
N ASP A 267 -16.70 21.37 8.45
CA ASP A 267 -16.13 22.66 8.86
C ASP A 267 -16.70 23.16 10.19
N ARG A 268 -17.98 22.87 10.46
CA ARG A 268 -18.65 23.22 11.73
C ARG A 268 -18.29 22.27 12.88
N GLU A 269 -18.27 20.96 12.60
CA GLU A 269 -18.13 19.90 13.60
C GLU A 269 -16.68 19.42 13.77
N GLY A 270 -15.78 19.78 12.85
CA GLY A 270 -14.36 19.43 12.84
C GLY A 270 -14.08 18.08 12.20
N SER A 271 -14.80 17.02 12.54
CA SER A 271 -14.67 15.69 11.97
C SER A 271 -15.89 14.83 12.30
N MET A 272 -16.15 13.83 11.47
CA MET A 272 -17.28 12.90 11.65
C MET A 272 -16.80 11.46 11.55
N GLN A 273 -17.36 10.56 12.36
CA GLN A 273 -16.92 9.15 12.37
C GLN A 273 -17.88 8.30 11.51
N TRP A 274 -17.36 7.78 10.42
CA TRP A 274 -18.09 6.92 9.46
C TRP A 274 -18.63 5.64 10.11
N PRO A 275 -19.83 5.13 9.74
CA PRO A 275 -20.84 5.70 8.83
C PRO A 275 -21.57 6.92 9.42
N VAL A 276 -21.99 7.83 8.52
CA VAL A 276 -22.78 9.03 8.88
C VAL A 276 -24.01 9.06 7.98
N ASN A 277 -25.20 8.87 8.56
CA ASN A 277 -26.46 8.79 7.84
C ASN A 277 -27.64 9.13 8.76
N ASP A 278 -28.87 9.03 8.27
CA ASP A 278 -30.08 9.36 9.05
C ASP A 278 -30.22 8.53 10.34
N ALA A 279 -29.73 7.28 10.35
CA ALA A 279 -29.75 6.44 11.53
C ALA A 279 -28.66 6.81 12.55
N ASN A 280 -27.57 7.42 12.09
CA ASN A 280 -26.44 7.86 12.88
C ASN A 280 -26.01 9.25 12.43
N PRO A 281 -26.82 10.29 12.67
CA PRO A 281 -26.55 11.62 12.15
C PRO A 281 -25.28 12.26 12.73
N ASP A 282 -24.90 11.89 13.95
CA ASP A 282 -23.67 12.38 14.63
C ASP A 282 -22.46 11.46 14.38
N GLY A 283 -22.62 10.47 13.50
CA GLY A 283 -21.60 9.46 13.21
C GLY A 283 -21.71 8.19 14.07
N THR A 284 -20.81 7.24 13.81
CA THR A 284 -20.84 5.90 14.41
C THR A 284 -19.53 5.61 15.16
N PRO A 285 -19.37 6.05 16.42
CA PRO A 285 -18.16 5.79 17.20
C PRO A 285 -17.88 4.29 17.41
N ILE A 286 -18.94 3.52 17.67
CA ILE A 286 -18.85 2.09 17.95
C ILE A 286 -19.57 1.32 16.85
N MET A 287 -18.85 0.40 16.22
CA MET A 287 -19.41 -0.48 15.19
C MET A 287 -20.12 -1.70 15.82
N HIS A 288 -21.12 -2.20 15.11
CA HIS A 288 -21.77 -3.49 15.40
C HIS A 288 -22.51 -3.57 16.75
N ILE A 289 -23.07 -2.45 17.24
CA ILE A 289 -23.90 -2.45 18.44
C ILE A 289 -25.14 -3.32 18.17
N GLY A 290 -25.30 -4.41 18.94
CA GLY A 290 -26.45 -5.31 18.89
C GLY A 290 -26.52 -6.25 17.70
N LYS A 291 -25.98 -5.87 16.53
CA LYS A 291 -25.97 -6.73 15.31
C LYS A 291 -24.92 -6.30 14.30
N PHE A 292 -24.54 -7.21 13.42
CA PHE A 292 -23.76 -6.88 12.22
C PHE A 292 -24.66 -6.34 11.10
N VAL A 293 -24.09 -5.70 10.09
CA VAL A 293 -24.82 -5.26 8.89
C VAL A 293 -25.56 -6.44 8.23
N ARG A 294 -24.91 -7.60 8.17
CA ARG A 294 -25.51 -8.84 7.65
C ARG A 294 -26.49 -9.54 8.60
N GLY A 295 -26.77 -9.02 9.79
CA GLY A 295 -27.56 -9.63 10.84
C GLY A 295 -26.72 -10.36 11.88
N LEU A 296 -26.76 -11.70 11.91
CA LEU A 296 -25.94 -12.50 12.82
C LEU A 296 -24.51 -12.63 12.34
N GLY A 297 -23.57 -12.70 13.28
CA GLY A 297 -22.18 -13.03 13.00
C GLY A 297 -22.03 -14.44 12.43
N LYS A 298 -21.03 -14.64 11.60
CA LYS A 298 -20.70 -15.95 11.02
C LYS A 298 -19.28 -16.32 11.40
N PHE A 299 -19.11 -17.46 12.07
CA PHE A 299 -17.80 -18.07 12.29
C PHE A 299 -17.32 -18.75 11.01
N HIS A 300 -16.07 -18.48 10.65
CA HIS A 300 -15.43 -19.10 9.50
C HIS A 300 -14.48 -20.21 9.95
N ILE A 301 -14.37 -21.25 9.15
CA ILE A 301 -13.34 -22.27 9.31
C ILE A 301 -12.02 -21.68 8.84
N THR A 302 -11.00 -21.72 9.71
CA THR A 302 -9.70 -21.11 9.49
C THR A 302 -8.58 -22.16 9.65
N PRO A 303 -8.42 -23.08 8.68
CA PRO A 303 -7.42 -24.13 8.76
C PRO A 303 -6.01 -23.53 8.65
N TYR A 304 -5.02 -24.18 9.27
CA TYR A 304 -3.64 -23.89 8.98
C TYR A 304 -3.27 -24.37 7.57
N VAL A 305 -2.77 -23.45 6.76
CA VAL A 305 -2.20 -23.75 5.44
C VAL A 305 -0.80 -23.16 5.41
N ALA A 306 0.19 -24.02 5.22
CA ALA A 306 1.58 -23.58 5.14
C ALA A 306 1.81 -22.76 3.88
N THR A 307 2.66 -21.72 3.99
CA THR A 307 3.15 -20.99 2.80
C THR A 307 3.97 -21.91 1.88
N ASP A 308 4.03 -21.58 0.58
CA ASP A 308 4.92 -22.21 -0.38
C ASP A 308 6.38 -21.72 -0.25
N GLU A 309 6.59 -20.59 0.43
CA GLU A 309 7.90 -20.03 0.74
C GLU A 309 8.55 -20.77 1.91
N LYS A 310 9.17 -21.91 1.61
CA LYS A 310 9.83 -22.78 2.60
C LYS A 310 11.35 -22.71 2.44
N ALA A 311 12.04 -22.62 3.57
CA ALA A 311 13.49 -22.77 3.60
C ALA A 311 13.90 -24.12 2.98
N SER A 312 14.98 -24.12 2.22
CA SER A 312 15.52 -25.27 1.51
C SER A 312 17.04 -25.25 1.52
N ARG A 313 17.70 -26.31 1.07
CA ARG A 313 19.17 -26.33 0.97
C ARG A 313 19.70 -25.19 0.08
N ARG A 314 18.95 -24.78 -0.95
CA ARG A 314 19.35 -23.70 -1.88
C ARG A 314 19.04 -22.31 -1.30
N TYR A 315 17.97 -22.18 -0.57
CA TYR A 315 17.50 -20.95 0.05
C TYR A 315 17.21 -21.22 1.55
N PRO A 316 18.27 -21.22 2.39
CA PRO A 316 18.16 -21.74 3.75
C PRO A 316 17.59 -20.75 4.77
N LEU A 317 17.45 -19.47 4.41
CA LEU A 317 16.94 -18.42 5.26
C LEU A 317 15.57 -17.93 4.78
N LEU A 318 14.80 -17.39 5.70
CA LEU A 318 13.55 -16.70 5.39
C LEU A 318 13.76 -15.18 5.51
N LEU A 319 13.44 -14.47 4.45
CA LEU A 319 13.41 -13.01 4.42
C LEU A 319 12.04 -12.52 4.88
N THR A 320 12.01 -11.58 5.81
CA THR A 320 10.86 -10.72 6.06
C THR A 320 11.21 -9.28 5.72
N THR A 321 10.27 -8.56 5.09
CA THR A 321 10.46 -7.15 4.75
C THR A 321 9.63 -6.25 5.65
N GLY A 322 10.05 -5.01 5.81
CA GLY A 322 9.32 -4.06 6.65
C GLY A 322 9.67 -2.61 6.36
N ARG A 323 9.20 -1.75 7.25
CA ARG A 323 9.42 -0.30 7.22
C ARG A 323 10.14 0.16 8.47
N ILE A 324 10.84 1.29 8.39
CA ILE A 324 11.48 1.98 9.51
C ILE A 324 10.82 3.35 9.72
N LEU A 325 10.92 3.90 10.93
CA LEU A 325 10.23 5.14 11.30
C LEU A 325 10.67 6.37 10.49
N SER A 326 11.91 6.39 9.98
CA SER A 326 12.44 7.53 9.22
C SER A 326 11.99 7.59 7.76
N GLN A 327 11.40 6.48 7.23
CA GLN A 327 11.00 6.38 5.84
C GLN A 327 9.53 5.96 5.71
N TYR A 328 8.87 6.46 4.68
CA TYR A 328 7.48 6.16 4.39
C TYR A 328 7.33 5.40 3.06
N ASN A 329 6.69 4.24 3.10
CA ASN A 329 6.53 3.32 1.95
C ASN A 329 7.87 3.11 1.21
N VAL A 330 7.89 3.30 -0.11
CA VAL A 330 9.09 3.22 -0.95
C VAL A 330 10.04 4.42 -0.82
N GLY A 331 9.78 5.32 0.12
CA GLY A 331 10.65 6.45 0.42
C GLY A 331 10.63 7.59 -0.62
N ALA A 332 9.71 7.58 -1.58
CA ALA A 332 9.68 8.58 -2.65
C ALA A 332 9.66 10.04 -2.15
N GLN A 333 8.93 10.31 -1.07
CA GLN A 333 8.92 11.64 -0.42
C GLN A 333 10.03 11.76 0.64
N THR A 334 10.12 10.79 1.57
CA THR A 334 10.95 10.89 2.76
C THR A 334 12.44 10.85 2.47
N ARG A 335 12.89 10.14 1.43
CA ARG A 335 14.27 10.21 0.94
C ARG A 335 14.70 11.61 0.43
N ARG A 336 13.73 12.49 0.14
CA ARG A 336 13.97 13.88 -0.30
C ARG A 336 13.96 14.88 0.85
N THR A 337 13.91 14.39 2.08
CA THR A 337 13.98 15.17 3.32
C THR A 337 15.24 14.82 4.10
N SER A 338 15.50 15.55 5.19
CA SER A 338 16.63 15.27 6.10
C SER A 338 16.55 13.87 6.74
N ASN A 339 15.40 13.20 6.73
CA ASN A 339 15.23 11.85 7.26
C ASN A 339 16.15 10.83 6.58
N VAL A 340 16.54 11.06 5.33
CA VAL A 340 17.50 10.19 4.61
C VAL A 340 18.82 10.05 5.34
N ALA A 341 19.24 11.06 6.11
CA ALA A 341 20.49 11.02 6.87
C ALA A 341 20.49 10.00 8.01
N TRP A 342 19.31 9.62 8.53
CA TRP A 342 19.20 8.63 9.59
C TRP A 342 19.37 7.20 9.08
N HIS A 343 18.88 6.92 7.86
CA HIS A 343 18.99 5.62 7.21
C HIS A 343 19.20 5.87 5.70
N PRO A 344 20.46 6.05 5.27
CA PRO A 344 20.79 6.44 3.90
C PRO A 344 20.68 5.28 2.89
N GLU A 345 20.56 4.05 3.38
CA GLU A 345 20.44 2.82 2.58
C GLU A 345 19.56 1.79 3.28
N ASP A 346 19.02 0.84 2.52
CA ASP A 346 18.43 -0.38 3.08
C ASP A 346 19.56 -1.34 3.45
N VAL A 347 19.50 -1.95 4.64
CA VAL A 347 20.47 -2.91 5.13
C VAL A 347 19.84 -4.29 5.28
N LEU A 348 20.65 -5.34 5.22
CA LEU A 348 20.24 -6.70 5.55
C LEU A 348 20.59 -6.99 7.01
N GLU A 349 19.59 -7.08 7.89
CA GLU A 349 19.77 -7.54 9.26
C GLU A 349 19.86 -9.07 9.29
N ILE A 350 20.89 -9.61 9.94
CA ILE A 350 21.18 -11.03 10.00
C ILE A 350 21.63 -11.42 11.42
N HIS A 351 21.14 -12.57 11.89
CA HIS A 351 21.53 -13.11 13.21
C HIS A 351 23.04 -13.43 13.27
N PRO A 352 23.73 -13.21 14.40
CA PRO A 352 25.18 -13.46 14.54
C PRO A 352 25.63 -14.86 14.13
N ALA A 353 24.88 -15.91 14.52
CA ALA A 353 25.21 -17.29 14.14
C ALA A 353 25.11 -17.53 12.63
N ASP A 354 24.08 -16.98 11.96
CA ASP A 354 23.92 -17.09 10.51
C ASP A 354 24.99 -16.30 9.74
N ALA A 355 25.43 -15.19 10.30
CA ALA A 355 26.49 -14.35 9.74
C ALA A 355 27.87 -15.05 9.88
N GLU A 356 28.16 -15.64 11.04
CA GLU A 356 29.40 -16.37 11.31
C GLU A 356 29.55 -17.57 10.37
N GLU A 357 28.48 -18.38 10.20
CA GLU A 357 28.45 -19.51 9.29
C GLU A 357 28.81 -19.14 7.85
N ARG A 358 28.52 -17.90 7.45
CA ARG A 358 28.74 -17.36 6.10
C ARG A 358 29.96 -16.46 5.98
N GLY A 359 30.69 -16.23 7.08
CA GLY A 359 31.83 -15.32 7.13
C GLY A 359 31.48 -13.86 6.87
N ILE A 360 30.28 -13.42 7.28
CA ILE A 360 29.74 -12.07 7.08
C ILE A 360 29.94 -11.23 8.36
N ARG A 361 30.34 -9.97 8.18
CA ARG A 361 30.47 -8.97 9.24
C ARG A 361 29.59 -7.76 8.95
N THR A 362 29.24 -7.03 9.99
CA THR A 362 28.58 -5.73 9.82
C THR A 362 29.39 -4.82 8.93
N GLY A 363 28.73 -4.23 7.93
CA GLY A 363 29.34 -3.35 6.92
C GLY A 363 29.81 -4.05 5.65
N ASP A 364 29.79 -5.39 5.61
CA ASP A 364 30.11 -6.13 4.37
C ASP A 364 28.98 -5.99 3.34
N ASP A 365 29.36 -5.90 2.07
CA ASP A 365 28.40 -6.12 0.98
C ASP A 365 28.02 -7.59 0.92
N VAL A 366 26.72 -7.85 0.83
CA VAL A 366 26.16 -9.20 0.70
C VAL A 366 25.18 -9.29 -0.46
N THR A 367 25.21 -10.41 -1.15
CA THR A 367 24.20 -10.77 -2.12
C THR A 367 23.04 -11.45 -1.43
N LEU A 368 21.85 -10.90 -1.58
CA LEU A 368 20.57 -11.51 -1.23
C LEU A 368 19.95 -12.07 -2.49
N ALA A 369 19.64 -13.36 -2.51
CA ALA A 369 19.11 -14.06 -3.68
C ALA A 369 17.89 -14.90 -3.32
N SER A 370 16.86 -14.87 -4.16
CA SER A 370 15.71 -15.75 -4.16
C SER A 370 15.60 -16.50 -5.48
N ARG A 371 14.49 -17.20 -5.70
CA ARG A 371 14.22 -17.86 -6.99
C ARG A 371 13.85 -16.90 -8.12
N VAL A 372 13.49 -15.65 -7.82
CA VAL A 372 13.03 -14.66 -8.81
C VAL A 372 14.07 -13.59 -9.11
N GLY A 373 15.00 -13.33 -8.19
CA GLY A 373 16.00 -12.30 -8.42
C GLY A 373 17.12 -12.23 -7.38
N THR A 374 17.99 -11.27 -7.56
CA THR A 374 19.13 -11.00 -6.68
C THR A 374 19.33 -9.51 -6.48
N THR A 375 19.79 -9.13 -5.29
CA THR A 375 20.22 -7.75 -5.00
C THR A 375 21.43 -7.72 -4.10
N THR A 376 22.07 -6.56 -3.98
CA THR A 376 23.17 -6.33 -3.05
C THR A 376 22.72 -5.38 -1.94
N LEU A 377 22.99 -5.75 -0.71
CA LEU A 377 22.71 -4.97 0.49
C LEU A 377 23.98 -4.90 1.36
N ARG A 378 24.01 -3.96 2.27
CA ARG A 378 25.01 -3.95 3.34
C ARG A 378 24.50 -4.74 4.52
N ALA A 379 25.33 -5.63 5.07
CA ALA A 379 24.98 -6.43 6.22
C ALA A 379 25.01 -5.65 7.52
N LEU A 380 24.03 -5.90 8.38
CA LEU A 380 23.99 -5.51 9.78
C LEU A 380 23.80 -6.75 10.64
N VAL A 381 24.87 -7.21 11.29
CA VAL A 381 24.82 -8.35 12.20
C VAL A 381 24.21 -7.90 13.53
N THR A 382 23.10 -8.52 13.92
CA THR A 382 22.33 -8.11 15.11
C THR A 382 21.53 -9.25 15.70
N ASP A 383 21.45 -9.31 17.03
CA ASP A 383 20.65 -10.25 17.82
C ASP A 383 19.13 -9.91 17.84
N ARG A 384 18.74 -8.82 17.21
CA ARG A 384 17.32 -8.52 16.95
C ARG A 384 16.67 -9.57 16.05
N MET A 385 17.46 -10.21 15.20
CA MET A 385 16.99 -11.26 14.32
C MET A 385 17.02 -12.62 15.00
N THR A 386 16.05 -13.47 14.70
CA THR A 386 16.07 -14.88 15.07
C THR A 386 16.90 -15.65 14.05
N GLN A 387 17.68 -16.64 14.51
CA GLN A 387 18.44 -17.52 13.61
C GLN A 387 17.54 -18.15 12.53
N GLY A 388 18.01 -18.15 11.30
CA GLY A 388 17.25 -18.61 10.12
C GLY A 388 16.38 -17.55 9.49
N VAL A 389 16.26 -16.35 10.07
CA VAL A 389 15.46 -15.23 9.55
C VAL A 389 16.33 -14.01 9.31
N VAL A 390 16.13 -13.36 8.17
CA VAL A 390 16.78 -12.09 7.82
C VAL A 390 15.72 -11.02 7.53
N TYR A 391 16.09 -9.75 7.74
CA TYR A 391 15.18 -8.63 7.54
C TYR A 391 15.83 -7.57 6.66
N THR A 392 15.03 -6.95 5.80
CA THR A 392 15.43 -5.73 5.08
C THR A 392 14.24 -4.80 4.87
N THR A 393 14.56 -3.56 4.52
CA THR A 393 13.58 -2.57 4.08
C THR A 393 13.59 -2.45 2.55
N PHE A 394 12.67 -1.67 1.99
CA PHE A 394 12.53 -1.47 0.54
C PHE A 394 12.38 0.03 0.19
N HIS A 395 12.98 0.89 1.02
CA HIS A 395 12.81 2.34 0.88
C HIS A 395 13.72 2.96 -0.18
N HIS A 396 14.78 2.25 -0.58
CA HIS A 396 15.77 2.76 -1.52
C HIS A 396 15.75 1.97 -2.83
N PRO A 397 15.53 2.63 -3.99
CA PRO A 397 15.50 1.93 -5.28
C PRO A 397 16.84 1.32 -5.68
N VAL A 398 17.94 1.78 -5.06
CA VAL A 398 19.31 1.24 -5.30
C VAL A 398 19.42 -0.20 -4.79
N SER A 399 18.84 -0.48 -3.63
CA SER A 399 18.81 -1.84 -3.07
C SER A 399 17.82 -2.72 -3.84
N GLY A 400 16.71 -2.13 -4.31
CA GLY A 400 15.69 -2.84 -5.06
C GLY A 400 15.21 -4.11 -4.35
N ALA A 401 14.94 -4.05 -3.05
CA ALA A 401 14.67 -5.26 -2.25
C ALA A 401 13.52 -6.11 -2.78
N ASN A 402 12.53 -5.52 -3.45
CA ASN A 402 11.42 -6.25 -4.06
C ASN A 402 11.80 -7.03 -5.33
N VAL A 403 13.03 -6.93 -5.79
CA VAL A 403 13.56 -7.81 -6.85
C VAL A 403 13.66 -9.26 -6.40
N VAL A 404 13.75 -9.49 -5.08
CA VAL A 404 13.84 -10.84 -4.51
C VAL A 404 12.51 -11.36 -3.93
N THR A 405 11.53 -10.48 -3.65
CA THR A 405 10.21 -10.92 -3.19
C THR A 405 9.45 -11.60 -4.32
N THR A 406 8.68 -12.63 -4.00
CA THR A 406 7.98 -13.45 -4.99
C THR A 406 6.54 -12.99 -5.18
N ASP A 407 5.92 -13.46 -6.24
CA ASP A 407 4.51 -13.25 -6.60
C ASP A 407 3.53 -14.11 -5.79
N ASN A 408 4.03 -14.87 -4.79
CA ASN A 408 3.15 -15.57 -3.85
C ASN A 408 2.25 -14.58 -3.11
N SER A 409 0.97 -14.91 -2.98
CA SER A 409 -0.03 -13.95 -2.53
C SER A 409 -1.17 -14.59 -1.74
N ASP A 410 -1.94 -13.78 -1.03
CA ASP A 410 -3.14 -14.20 -0.31
C ASP A 410 -4.19 -14.79 -1.25
N TRP A 411 -4.71 -15.94 -0.87
CA TRP A 411 -5.64 -16.74 -1.68
C TRP A 411 -6.95 -16.00 -2.04
N ALA A 412 -7.40 -15.08 -1.19
CA ALA A 412 -8.67 -14.38 -1.39
C ALA A 412 -8.52 -13.01 -2.06
N THR A 413 -7.44 -12.28 -1.73
CA THR A 413 -7.27 -10.88 -2.12
C THR A 413 -6.17 -10.65 -3.14
N ASN A 414 -5.30 -11.63 -3.40
CA ASN A 414 -4.04 -11.48 -4.13
C ASN A 414 -3.08 -10.44 -3.52
N CYS A 415 -3.24 -10.12 -2.22
CA CYS A 415 -2.25 -9.30 -1.52
C CYS A 415 -0.92 -10.04 -1.48
N PRO A 416 0.19 -9.46 -1.98
CA PRO A 416 1.48 -10.14 -2.02
C PRO A 416 2.00 -10.55 -0.63
N GLU A 417 2.69 -11.70 -0.58
CA GLU A 417 3.27 -12.23 0.66
C GLU A 417 4.66 -11.63 0.92
N TYR A 418 4.73 -10.34 1.22
CA TYR A 418 6.00 -9.63 1.48
C TYR A 418 6.74 -10.09 2.74
N LYS A 419 6.06 -10.80 3.65
CA LYS A 419 6.63 -11.17 4.95
C LYS A 419 7.38 -12.48 4.94
N VAL A 420 7.28 -13.26 3.88
CA VAL A 420 7.97 -14.56 3.77
C VAL A 420 8.51 -14.77 2.36
N THR A 421 9.82 -14.86 2.23
CA THR A 421 10.50 -15.26 0.99
C THR A 421 11.70 -16.13 1.34
N ALA A 422 11.82 -17.30 0.75
CA ALA A 422 12.99 -18.16 0.94
C ALA A 422 14.20 -17.60 0.17
N VAL A 423 15.31 -17.34 0.87
CA VAL A 423 16.47 -16.64 0.34
C VAL A 423 17.80 -17.31 0.70
N GLN A 424 18.83 -17.01 -0.11
CA GLN A 424 20.23 -17.24 0.17
C GLN A 424 20.93 -15.91 0.40
N VAL A 425 21.82 -15.87 1.39
CA VAL A 425 22.71 -14.74 1.65
C VAL A 425 24.15 -15.20 1.46
N SER A 426 24.90 -14.50 0.65
CA SER A 426 26.32 -14.79 0.36
C SER A 426 27.17 -13.54 0.47
N PRO A 427 28.44 -13.63 0.93
CA PRO A 427 29.38 -12.50 0.91
C PRO A 427 29.61 -11.95 -0.48
N GLY A 428 29.81 -10.64 -0.58
CA GLY A 428 30.17 -9.96 -1.83
C GLY A 428 28.96 -9.42 -2.62
N LYS A 429 29.26 -8.66 -3.66
CA LYS A 429 28.26 -8.04 -4.53
C LYS A 429 27.70 -9.01 -5.55
N SER A 430 26.41 -8.89 -5.83
CA SER A 430 25.79 -9.62 -6.94
C SER A 430 26.37 -9.16 -8.28
N ALA A 431 26.69 -10.11 -9.16
CA ALA A 431 27.10 -9.80 -10.53
C ALA A 431 26.01 -9.03 -11.30
N ALA A 432 24.73 -9.30 -11.02
CA ALA A 432 23.61 -8.63 -11.64
C ALA A 432 23.54 -7.12 -11.30
N THR A 433 24.06 -6.70 -10.14
CA THR A 433 24.11 -5.29 -9.77
C THR A 433 25.30 -4.53 -10.38
N ALA A 434 26.30 -5.24 -10.88
CA ALA A 434 27.48 -4.64 -11.53
C ALA A 434 27.24 -4.22 -12.98
N GLU A 435 26.29 -4.86 -13.69
CA GLU A 435 26.01 -4.61 -15.11
C GLU A 435 24.82 -3.67 -15.37
N THR A 436 23.96 -3.43 -14.39
CA THR A 436 22.87 -2.47 -14.56
C THR A 436 23.43 -1.07 -14.50
N ASN A 437 23.44 -0.37 -15.62
CA ASN A 437 23.56 1.10 -15.66
C ASN A 437 22.66 1.66 -14.56
N HIS A 438 23.25 2.09 -13.46
CA HIS A 438 22.60 2.41 -12.21
C HIS A 438 21.38 3.30 -12.47
N PRO A 439 20.17 2.99 -11.96
CA PRO A 439 18.95 3.77 -12.18
C PRO A 439 19.15 5.28 -11.90
N ALA A 440 20.01 5.63 -10.96
CA ALA A 440 20.37 7.01 -10.66
C ALA A 440 20.91 7.79 -11.90
N HIS A 441 21.60 7.15 -12.82
CA HIS A 441 22.04 7.83 -14.04
C HIS A 441 20.91 8.07 -15.03
N ARG A 442 19.94 7.18 -15.09
CA ARG A 442 18.72 7.36 -15.92
C ARG A 442 17.75 8.31 -15.24
N LEU A 443 17.58 8.24 -13.92
CA LEU A 443 16.78 9.20 -13.15
C LEU A 443 17.34 10.62 -13.33
N ASN A 444 18.66 10.81 -13.27
CA ASN A 444 19.29 12.09 -13.55
C ASN A 444 19.07 12.56 -15.01
N ALA A 445 18.92 11.66 -15.96
CA ALA A 445 18.57 12.02 -17.34
C ALA A 445 17.09 12.44 -17.44
N LEU A 446 16.18 11.74 -16.77
CA LEU A 446 14.76 12.08 -16.70
C LEU A 446 14.54 13.39 -15.93
N VAL A 447 15.23 13.63 -14.83
CA VAL A 447 15.22 14.90 -14.09
C VAL A 447 15.72 16.05 -14.97
N ARG A 448 16.79 15.85 -15.76
CA ARG A 448 17.25 16.85 -16.74
C ARG A 448 16.20 17.12 -17.79
N MET A 449 15.56 16.09 -18.33
CA MET A 449 14.51 16.21 -19.35
C MET A 449 13.26 16.91 -18.81
N ALA A 450 12.80 16.54 -17.60
CA ALA A 450 11.68 17.20 -16.91
C ALA A 450 11.97 18.67 -16.60
N ASN A 451 13.18 18.98 -16.15
CA ASN A 451 13.64 20.36 -15.94
C ASN A 451 13.69 21.14 -17.26
N GLN A 452 14.03 20.50 -18.36
CA GLN A 452 14.03 21.12 -19.69
C GLN A 452 12.60 21.40 -20.17
N ILE A 453 11.69 20.47 -20.00
CA ILE A 453 10.26 20.63 -20.31
C ILE A 453 9.66 21.73 -19.42
N ALA A 454 9.92 21.72 -18.12
CA ALA A 454 9.44 22.76 -17.21
C ALA A 454 9.96 24.16 -17.57
N ARG A 455 11.18 24.27 -18.05
CA ARG A 455 11.77 25.54 -18.56
C ARG A 455 11.06 25.99 -19.83
N GLN A 456 10.79 25.06 -20.76
CA GLN A 456 10.08 25.36 -22.00
C GLN A 456 8.66 25.86 -21.69
N MET A 457 7.94 25.17 -20.82
CA MET A 457 6.58 25.57 -20.41
C MET A 457 6.57 26.92 -19.65
N ALA A 458 7.58 27.20 -18.84
CA ALA A 458 7.70 28.49 -18.15
C ALA A 458 8.01 29.62 -19.15
N ALA A 459 8.87 29.37 -20.14
CA ALA A 459 9.19 30.33 -21.22
C ALA A 459 7.97 30.60 -22.11
N ASP A 460 7.22 29.58 -22.45
CA ASP A 460 6.02 29.68 -23.31
C ASP A 460 4.86 30.43 -22.61
N ASN A 461 4.75 30.32 -21.25
CA ASN A 461 3.70 30.98 -20.48
C ASN A 461 4.02 32.40 -20.02
N THR A 462 5.29 32.79 -19.89
CA THR A 462 5.65 34.08 -19.32
C THR A 462 6.31 35.02 -20.32
N GLY A 463 6.81 34.52 -21.43
CA GLY A 463 7.61 35.32 -22.40
C GLY A 463 8.91 35.90 -21.79
N ASP A 464 9.28 35.50 -20.56
CA ASP A 464 10.41 36.07 -19.82
C ASP A 464 11.57 35.06 -19.71
N PRO A 465 12.68 35.29 -20.40
CA PRO A 465 13.87 34.44 -20.35
C PRO A 465 14.56 34.41 -18.98
N VAL A 466 14.26 35.34 -18.06
CA VAL A 466 14.86 35.39 -16.72
C VAL A 466 14.24 34.33 -15.79
N ALA A 467 12.96 34.00 -15.97
CA ALA A 467 12.28 32.94 -15.20
C ALA A 467 12.90 31.55 -15.48
N ALA A 468 13.33 31.31 -16.70
CA ALA A 468 14.02 30.07 -17.10
C ALA A 468 15.40 29.94 -16.43
N THR A 469 16.11 31.05 -16.21
CA THR A 469 17.48 31.08 -15.62
C THR A 469 17.44 30.93 -14.11
N ALA A 470 16.37 31.35 -13.42
CA ALA A 470 16.23 31.20 -11.97
C ALA A 470 16.01 29.73 -11.53
N LEU A 471 15.34 28.94 -12.38
CA LEU A 471 15.19 27.49 -12.19
C LEU A 471 16.51 26.73 -12.38
N ASP A 472 17.39 27.21 -13.25
CA ASP A 472 18.70 26.60 -13.51
C ASP A 472 19.67 26.75 -12.34
N ARG A 473 19.69 27.88 -11.68
CA ARG A 473 20.55 28.12 -10.49
C ARG A 473 20.14 27.28 -9.27
N LYS A 474 18.88 26.90 -9.16
CA LYS A 474 18.39 25.98 -8.11
C LYS A 474 18.71 24.51 -8.42
N SER A 475 18.61 24.09 -9.67
CA SER A 475 18.93 22.70 -10.06
C SER A 475 20.43 22.42 -10.02
N THR A 476 21.27 23.40 -10.36
CA THR A 476 22.73 23.27 -10.30
C THR A 476 23.25 23.21 -8.86
N ARG A 477 22.60 23.87 -7.90
CA ARG A 477 22.94 23.76 -6.48
C ARG A 477 22.55 22.43 -5.85
N LEU A 478 21.50 21.77 -6.35
CA LEU A 478 21.12 20.42 -5.93
C LEU A 478 22.06 19.33 -6.47
N ASN A 479 22.68 19.56 -7.62
CA ASN A 479 23.65 18.62 -8.21
C ASN A 479 25.10 18.79 -7.65
N SER A 480 25.47 19.92 -7.06
CA SER A 480 26.82 20.17 -6.53
C SER A 480 27.00 19.71 -5.08
N SER A 481 25.97 19.22 -4.41
CA SER A 481 26.04 18.66 -3.04
C SER A 481 26.17 17.14 -2.99
N HIS A 482 26.38 16.46 -4.14
CA HIS A 482 26.49 15.01 -4.27
C HIS A 482 27.66 14.59 -5.17
N THR A 483 28.80 15.24 -5.04
CA THR A 483 30.13 14.72 -5.47
C THR A 483 31.00 14.45 -4.25
#